data_2ade03ad51769f7cdfbaf405c4b4672a
#
_entry.id   2ade03ad51769f7cdfbaf405c4b4672a
#
_cell.length_a   1.000
_cell.length_b   1.000
_cell.length_c   1.000
_cell.angle_alpha   90.00
_cell.angle_beta   90.00
_cell.angle_gamma   90.00
#
_symmetry.space_group_name_H-M   'P 1'
#
loop_
_entity.id
_entity.type
_entity.pdbx_description
1 polymer ?
#
loop_
_entity_poly.entity_id
_entity_poly.type
_entity_poly.pdbx_seq_one_letter_code
_entity_poly.pdbx_strand_id
1 'polypeptide(L)'
;MKTGQLQIYHHPDVPNSVDHAALANLRWPTAVPFERLSIYRQLIFEFGWDAMRAVFRSYYDPDYPRATYGGELDGFAIRFSAIIQRDLVGFFRHWDYPLSDSAAATIRSFELDEWLPPGW
;
A
#
# COMPACT_ATOMS: atom_id res chain seq x y z
N MET A 1 0.21 -12.15 18.17
CA MET A 1 -0.45 -12.23 18.11
C MET A 1 -0.75 -12.27 17.96
N LYS A 2 -0.13 -12.45 17.80
CA LYS A 2 -0.57 -12.53 17.61
C LYS A 2 -1.12 -12.22 17.53
N THR A 3 -0.69 -12.03 17.33
CA THR A 3 -1.50 -11.81 17.13
C THR A 3 -2.22 -11.60 17.03
N GLY A 4 -2.01 -11.60 17.21
CA GLY A 4 -2.89 -11.39 17.14
C GLY A 4 -3.25 -11.35 16.66
N GLN A 5 -2.99 -11.56 16.68
CA GLN A 5 -3.34 -11.64 16.01
C GLN A 5 -3.99 -11.43 15.41
N LEU A 6 -3.88 -10.31 16.30
CA LEU A 6 -4.53 -10.47 15.25
C LEU A 6 -4.49 -11.73 14.68
N GLN A 7 -4.68 -12.29 15.18
CA GLN A 7 -4.52 -13.33 14.51
C GLN A 7 -4.65 -13.08 13.28
N ILE A 8 -3.66 -12.90 12.86
CA ILE A 8 -3.82 -12.75 11.53
C ILE A 8 -4.77 -13.77 11.08
N TYR A 9 -5.78 -13.26 10.54
CA TYR A 9 -6.80 -14.15 10.08
C TYR A 9 -6.35 -14.74 8.75
N HIS A 10 -6.14 -16.02 8.74
CA HIS A 10 -5.90 -16.74 7.50
C HIS A 10 -7.13 -17.57 7.19
N HIS A 11 -7.95 -17.03 6.32
CA HIS A 11 -9.08 -17.81 5.80
C HIS A 11 -8.53 -18.99 5.00
N PRO A 12 -9.10 -20.19 5.14
CA PRO A 12 -8.57 -21.35 4.43
C PRO A 12 -8.48 -21.18 2.92
N ASP A 13 -9.38 -20.39 2.35
CA ASP A 13 -9.41 -20.16 0.91
C ASP A 13 -8.54 -18.99 0.46
N VAL A 14 -7.87 -18.30 1.39
CA VAL A 14 -6.98 -17.19 1.07
C VAL A 14 -5.56 -17.70 1.07
N PRO A 15 -4.84 -17.55 -0.04
CA PRO A 15 -3.45 -18.01 -0.10
C PRO A 15 -2.59 -17.36 0.97
N ASN A 16 -1.65 -18.12 1.53
CA ASN A 16 -0.69 -17.60 2.48
C ASN A 16 0.40 -16.79 1.81
N SER A 17 0.41 -16.75 0.50
CA SER A 17 1.42 -16.03 -0.25
C SER A 17 0.75 -15.27 -1.37
N VAL A 18 1.47 -14.30 -1.92
CA VAL A 18 1.05 -13.53 -3.07
C VAL A 18 1.98 -13.85 -4.22
N ASP A 19 1.40 -14.16 -5.39
CA ASP A 19 2.19 -14.38 -6.59
C ASP A 19 2.48 -13.05 -7.26
N HIS A 20 3.57 -12.42 -6.86
CA HIS A 20 3.96 -11.12 -7.42
C HIS A 20 4.23 -11.20 -8.91
N ALA A 21 4.77 -12.34 -9.40
CA ALA A 21 5.05 -12.49 -10.82
C ALA A 21 3.76 -12.44 -11.64
N ALA A 22 2.71 -13.09 -11.15
CA ALA A 22 1.42 -13.05 -11.85
C ALA A 22 0.83 -11.65 -11.86
N LEU A 23 1.06 -10.87 -10.81
CA LEU A 23 0.51 -9.53 -10.70
C LEU A 23 1.31 -8.48 -11.45
N ALA A 24 2.55 -8.81 -11.86
CA ALA A 24 3.44 -7.82 -12.48
C ALA A 24 2.89 -7.24 -13.78
N ASN A 25 1.98 -7.94 -14.44
CA ASN A 25 1.39 -7.49 -15.71
C ASN A 25 0.08 -6.73 -15.52
N LEU A 26 -0.44 -6.66 -14.30
CA LEU A 26 -1.67 -5.90 -14.06
C LEU A 26 -1.35 -4.41 -14.00
N ARG A 27 -2.28 -3.60 -14.50
CA ARG A 27 -2.17 -2.15 -14.43
C ARG A 27 -3.48 -1.59 -13.91
N TRP A 28 -3.39 -0.64 -13.00
CA TRP A 28 -4.54 -0.08 -12.30
C TRP A 28 -5.66 0.37 -13.23
N PRO A 29 -5.37 1.14 -14.30
CA PRO A 29 -6.46 1.69 -15.14
C PRO A 29 -7.28 0.62 -15.84
N THR A 30 -6.67 -0.53 -16.15
CA THR A 30 -7.36 -1.59 -16.91
C THR A 30 -7.78 -2.76 -16.04
N ALA A 31 -7.33 -2.80 -14.78
CA ALA A 31 -7.69 -3.87 -13.86
C ALA A 31 -9.13 -3.72 -13.43
N VAL A 32 -9.85 -4.84 -13.33
CA VAL A 32 -11.18 -4.81 -12.73
C VAL A 32 -11.06 -4.57 -11.23
N PRO A 33 -12.14 -4.11 -10.57
CA PRO A 33 -12.04 -3.77 -9.14
C PRO A 33 -11.48 -4.90 -8.27
N PHE A 34 -11.83 -6.14 -8.56
CA PHE A 34 -11.31 -7.27 -7.80
C PHE A 34 -9.79 -7.39 -7.96
N GLU A 35 -9.28 -7.18 -9.17
CA GLU A 35 -7.84 -7.22 -9.41
C GLU A 35 -7.11 -6.08 -8.71
N ARG A 36 -7.74 -4.91 -8.62
CA ARG A 36 -7.13 -3.76 -7.94
C ARG A 36 -6.91 -4.03 -6.46
N LEU A 37 -7.71 -4.90 -5.85
CA LEU A 37 -7.51 -5.29 -4.46
C LEU A 37 -6.17 -6.00 -4.24
N SER A 38 -5.59 -6.55 -5.30
CA SER A 38 -4.31 -7.23 -5.21
C SER A 38 -3.19 -6.30 -4.74
N ILE A 39 -3.29 -5.00 -5.04
CA ILE A 39 -2.29 -4.03 -4.58
C ILE A 39 -2.27 -4.01 -3.04
N TYR A 40 -3.45 -4.04 -2.41
CA TYR A 40 -3.54 -4.06 -0.95
C TYR A 40 -3.07 -5.40 -0.39
N ARG A 41 -3.39 -6.50 -1.08
CA ARG A 41 -2.94 -7.83 -0.66
C ARG A 41 -1.41 -7.92 -0.65
N GLN A 42 -0.74 -7.35 -1.66
CA GLN A 42 0.72 -7.32 -1.69
C GLN A 42 1.27 -6.55 -0.49
N LEU A 43 0.68 -5.40 -0.18
CA LEU A 43 1.13 -4.58 0.92
C LEU A 43 0.86 -5.24 2.27
N ILE A 44 -0.30 -5.86 2.43
CA ILE A 44 -0.64 -6.56 3.68
C ILE A 44 0.26 -7.78 3.86
N PHE A 45 0.50 -8.52 2.78
CA PHE A 45 1.36 -9.70 2.85
C PHE A 45 2.77 -9.34 3.31
N GLU A 46 3.31 -8.24 2.77
CA GLU A 46 4.68 -7.85 3.09
C GLU A 46 4.78 -7.14 4.44
N PHE A 47 3.85 -6.23 4.74
CA PHE A 47 4.00 -5.31 5.87
C PHE A 47 3.03 -5.58 7.02
N GLY A 48 2.05 -6.45 6.81
CA GLY A 48 1.13 -6.88 7.85
C GLY A 48 -0.14 -6.05 7.96
N TRP A 49 -1.12 -6.64 8.64
CA TRP A 49 -2.42 -6.00 8.86
C TRP A 49 -2.32 -4.78 9.77
N ASP A 50 -1.36 -4.78 10.71
CA ASP A 50 -1.22 -3.65 11.65
C ASP A 50 -0.87 -2.37 10.90
N ALA A 51 -0.04 -2.47 9.85
CA ALA A 51 0.28 -1.31 9.03
C ALA A 51 -0.98 -0.77 8.34
N MET A 52 -1.79 -1.67 7.78
CA MET A 52 -3.02 -1.27 7.11
C MET A 52 -3.98 -0.63 8.10
N ARG A 53 -4.11 -1.20 9.29
CA ARG A 53 -4.98 -0.63 10.32
C ARG A 53 -4.50 0.75 10.75
N ALA A 54 -3.19 0.95 10.82
CA ALA A 54 -2.64 2.25 11.18
C ALA A 54 -2.99 3.31 10.14
N VAL A 55 -2.97 2.94 8.85
CA VAL A 55 -3.40 3.85 7.79
C VAL A 55 -4.86 4.24 8.00
N PHE A 56 -5.73 3.27 8.24
CA PHE A 56 -7.15 3.57 8.44
C PHE A 56 -7.37 4.45 9.65
N ARG A 57 -6.65 4.19 10.75
CA ARG A 57 -6.76 5.02 11.95
C ARG A 57 -6.33 6.47 11.69
N SER A 58 -5.35 6.68 10.82
CA SER A 58 -4.86 8.01 10.52
C SER A 58 -5.94 8.91 9.91
N TYR A 59 -6.94 8.32 9.26
CA TYR A 59 -8.04 9.09 8.69
C TYR A 59 -8.95 9.71 9.75
N TYR A 60 -8.92 9.18 10.95
CA TYR A 60 -9.73 9.69 12.05
C TYR A 60 -8.93 10.57 13.02
N ASP A 61 -7.64 10.74 12.76
CA ASP A 61 -6.78 11.56 13.59
C ASP A 61 -6.93 13.03 13.16
N PRO A 62 -7.46 13.92 14.04
CA PRO A 62 -7.65 15.31 13.66
C PRO A 62 -6.34 16.07 13.42
N ASP A 63 -5.23 15.55 13.96
CA ASP A 63 -3.94 16.19 13.79
C ASP A 63 -3.25 15.79 12.50
N TYR A 64 -3.82 14.82 11.78
CA TYR A 64 -3.20 14.36 10.53
C TYR A 64 -3.54 15.35 9.40
N PRO A 65 -2.53 15.84 8.66
CA PRO A 65 -2.76 16.95 7.73
C PRO A 65 -3.35 16.49 6.39
N ARG A 66 -4.62 16.16 6.40
CA ARG A 66 -5.29 15.58 5.22
C ARG A 66 -5.26 16.49 4.01
N ALA A 67 -5.41 17.78 4.25
CA ALA A 67 -5.53 18.74 3.16
C ALA A 67 -4.27 18.80 2.28
N THR A 68 -3.14 18.37 2.81
CA THR A 68 -1.88 18.43 2.06
C THR A 68 -1.71 17.26 1.10
N TYR A 69 -2.59 16.26 1.16
CA TYR A 69 -2.39 15.02 0.42
C TYR A 69 -3.21 14.91 -0.86
N GLY A 70 -3.96 15.93 -1.21
CA GLY A 70 -4.77 15.85 -2.42
C GLY A 70 -5.92 14.86 -2.28
N GLY A 71 -6.02 13.90 -3.18
CA GLY A 71 -7.12 12.95 -3.16
C GLY A 71 -6.86 11.76 -2.24
N GLU A 72 -7.86 10.89 -2.15
CA GLU A 72 -7.78 9.72 -1.27
C GLU A 72 -6.70 8.74 -1.71
N LEU A 73 -6.51 8.57 -3.01
CA LEU A 73 -5.50 7.64 -3.52
C LEU A 73 -4.09 8.14 -3.18
N ASP A 74 -3.86 9.44 -3.35
CA ASP A 74 -2.59 10.05 -2.95
C ASP A 74 -2.40 9.93 -1.43
N GLY A 75 -3.45 10.21 -0.68
CA GLY A 75 -3.40 10.16 0.77
C GLY A 75 -3.05 8.77 1.28
N PHE A 76 -3.64 7.73 0.67
CA PHE A 76 -3.33 6.36 1.05
C PHE A 76 -1.86 6.05 0.81
N ALA A 77 -1.35 6.40 -0.38
CA ALA A 77 0.04 6.10 -0.74
C ALA A 77 1.01 6.79 0.20
N ILE A 78 0.78 8.06 0.51
CA ILE A 78 1.66 8.83 1.38
C ILE A 78 1.64 8.24 2.81
N ARG A 79 0.43 7.97 3.32
CA ARG A 79 0.29 7.44 4.68
C ARG A 79 0.93 6.06 4.81
N PHE A 80 0.68 5.19 3.84
CA PHE A 80 1.22 3.84 3.92
C PHE A 80 2.75 3.88 3.89
N SER A 81 3.33 4.66 2.96
CA SER A 81 4.78 4.81 2.87
C SER A 81 5.37 5.34 4.18
N ALA A 82 4.73 6.36 4.77
CA ALA A 82 5.23 6.92 6.02
C ALA A 82 5.15 5.93 7.17
N ILE A 83 4.07 5.17 7.24
CA ILE A 83 3.86 4.22 8.35
C ILE A 83 4.83 3.06 8.27
N ILE A 84 5.04 2.49 7.09
CA ILE A 84 5.96 1.35 6.96
C ILE A 84 7.41 1.77 6.77
N GLN A 85 7.66 3.06 6.61
CA GLN A 85 9.01 3.61 6.44
C GLN A 85 9.69 3.03 5.21
N ARG A 86 8.97 2.97 4.10
CA ARG A 86 9.50 2.55 2.81
C ARG A 86 8.94 3.44 1.71
N ASP A 87 9.78 3.72 0.71
CA ASP A 87 9.37 4.47 -0.47
C ASP A 87 8.64 3.53 -1.41
N LEU A 88 7.35 3.75 -1.58
CA LEU A 88 6.50 2.93 -2.44
C LEU A 88 6.21 3.57 -3.79
N VAL A 89 6.90 4.66 -4.15
CA VAL A 89 6.62 5.34 -5.42
C VAL A 89 6.80 4.37 -6.59
N GLY A 90 7.91 3.64 -6.62
CA GLY A 90 8.17 2.69 -7.70
C GLY A 90 7.10 1.59 -7.77
N PHE A 91 6.66 1.11 -6.61
CA PHE A 91 5.61 0.09 -6.54
C PHE A 91 4.31 0.60 -7.16
N PHE A 92 3.86 1.79 -6.73
CA PHE A 92 2.63 2.35 -7.28
C PHE A 92 2.76 2.69 -8.76
N ARG A 93 3.92 3.17 -9.20
CA ARG A 93 4.15 3.47 -10.62
C ARG A 93 4.14 2.21 -11.46
N HIS A 94 4.66 1.11 -10.95
CA HIS A 94 4.61 -0.16 -11.68
C HIS A 94 3.15 -0.60 -11.91
N TRP A 95 2.28 -0.37 -10.92
CA TRP A 95 0.86 -0.67 -11.04
C TRP A 95 0.12 0.33 -11.93
N ASP A 96 0.76 1.42 -12.31
CA ASP A 96 0.10 2.55 -12.97
C ASP A 96 -1.02 3.11 -12.10
N TYR A 97 -0.85 3.03 -10.80
CA TYR A 97 -1.74 3.60 -9.81
C TYR A 97 -1.73 5.12 -9.99
N PRO A 98 -2.90 5.80 -9.89
CA PRO A 98 -2.97 7.24 -10.16
C PRO A 98 -2.35 8.06 -9.02
N LEU A 99 -1.04 7.93 -8.87
CA LEU A 99 -0.25 8.69 -7.92
C LEU A 99 0.19 9.99 -8.58
N SER A 100 -0.21 11.12 -8.01
CA SER A 100 0.19 12.41 -8.57
C SER A 100 1.69 12.64 -8.39
N ASP A 101 2.24 13.51 -9.22
CA ASP A 101 3.66 13.87 -9.08
C ASP A 101 3.92 14.55 -7.74
N SER A 102 2.96 15.32 -7.24
CA SER A 102 3.05 15.95 -5.94
C SER A 102 3.14 14.93 -4.82
N ALA A 103 2.31 13.89 -4.87
CA ALA A 103 2.34 12.83 -3.87
C ALA A 103 3.64 12.05 -3.93
N ALA A 104 4.12 11.75 -5.14
CA ALA A 104 5.38 11.06 -5.32
C ALA A 104 6.54 11.88 -4.73
N ALA A 105 6.54 13.20 -4.97
CA ALA A 105 7.56 14.07 -4.41
C ALA A 105 7.50 14.09 -2.88
N THR A 106 6.28 14.08 -2.31
CA THR A 106 6.12 14.04 -0.86
C THR A 106 6.73 12.76 -0.28
N ILE A 107 6.43 11.61 -0.88
CA ILE A 107 6.98 10.34 -0.40
C ILE A 107 8.51 10.35 -0.50
N ARG A 108 9.04 10.82 -1.62
CA ARG A 108 10.49 10.86 -1.81
C ARG A 108 11.19 11.82 -0.87
N SER A 109 10.49 12.85 -0.42
CA SER A 109 11.04 13.79 0.56
C SER A 109 11.29 13.14 1.92
N PHE A 110 10.70 11.99 2.19
CA PHE A 110 10.93 11.25 3.43
C PHE A 110 12.28 10.54 3.43
N GLU A 111 12.92 10.40 2.27
CA GLU A 111 14.25 9.78 2.11
C GLU A 111 14.27 8.35 2.66
N LEU A 112 13.27 7.57 2.31
CA LEU A 112 13.14 6.19 2.76
C LEU A 112 13.70 5.23 1.71
N ASP A 113 14.06 4.02 2.16
CA ASP A 113 14.50 2.98 1.24
C ASP A 113 13.32 2.50 0.40
N GLU A 114 13.56 2.31 -0.89
CA GLU A 114 12.53 1.83 -1.80
C GLU A 114 12.22 0.36 -1.53
N TRP A 115 10.95 0.02 -1.68
CA TRP A 115 10.52 -1.37 -1.67
C TRP A 115 9.80 -1.70 -2.97
N LEU A 116 10.18 -2.82 -3.55
CA LEU A 116 9.48 -3.43 -4.69
C LEU A 116 9.34 -4.91 -4.41
N PRO A 117 8.24 -5.53 -4.88
CA PRO A 117 8.14 -6.99 -4.80
C PRO A 117 9.31 -7.67 -5.52
N PRO A 118 9.69 -8.88 -5.09
CA PRO A 118 10.75 -9.60 -5.77
C PRO A 118 10.50 -9.72 -7.28
N GLY A 119 11.51 -9.40 -8.06
CA GLY A 119 11.45 -9.50 -9.51
C GLY A 119 10.86 -8.31 -10.23
N TRP A 120 10.41 -7.32 -9.49
CA TRP A 120 9.81 -6.12 -10.09
C TRP A 120 10.83 -5.05 -10.41
#